data_7f2d8d51743f221caa8d977e1a14f215
#
_entry.id   7f2d8d51743f221caa8d977e1a14f215
#
_cell.length_a   1.000
_cell.length_b   1.000
_cell.length_c   1.000
_cell.angle_alpha   90.00
_cell.angle_beta   90.00
_cell.angle_gamma   90.00
#
_symmetry.space_group_name_H-M   'P 1'
#
loop_
_entity.id
_entity.type
_entity.pdbx_description
1 polymer ?
#
loop_
_entity_poly.entity_id
_entity_poly.type
_entity_poly.pdbx_seq_one_letter_code
_entity_poly.pdbx_strand_id
1 'polypeptide(L)'
;MRHRGSPKFWRFYAQLPEAIQRLADENYELLKTDPRHPSLHFKKVGRMWSVRAGIHYRAVAVEDGSDIVWFWIGHPSEYDRIIAGRCG
;
A
#
# COMPACT_ATOMS: atom_id res chain seq x y z
N MET A 1 4.49 -12.95 -8.39
CA MET A 1 3.47 -11.92 -8.10
C MET A 1 4.03 -10.56 -8.52
N ARG A 2 3.34 -9.88 -9.42
CA ARG A 2 3.78 -8.57 -9.91
C ARG A 2 3.02 -7.48 -9.18
N HIS A 3 3.74 -6.42 -8.84
CA HIS A 3 3.15 -5.24 -8.20
C HIS A 3 3.07 -4.12 -9.22
N ARG A 4 1.93 -3.45 -9.30
CA ARG A 4 1.77 -2.25 -10.13
C ARG A 4 0.84 -1.28 -9.46
N GLY A 5 0.98 0.00 -9.78
CA GLY A 5 0.14 1.05 -9.23
C GLY A 5 -0.86 1.53 -10.27
N SER A 6 -2.12 1.72 -9.86
CA SER A 6 -3.13 2.31 -10.72
C SER A 6 -2.87 3.81 -10.87
N PRO A 7 -3.46 4.47 -11.87
CA PRO A 7 -3.37 5.94 -11.97
C PRO A 7 -3.83 6.65 -10.70
N LYS A 8 -4.85 6.12 -10.05
CA LYS A 8 -5.37 6.68 -8.81
C LYS A 8 -4.35 6.60 -7.69
N PHE A 9 -3.62 5.48 -7.60
CA PHE A 9 -2.54 5.33 -6.62
C PHE A 9 -1.50 6.44 -6.78
N TRP A 10 -1.09 6.70 -8.01
CA TRP A 10 -0.06 7.70 -8.27
C TRP A 10 -0.50 9.12 -7.94
N ARG A 11 -1.80 9.40 -8.05
CA ARG A 11 -2.32 10.70 -7.60
C ARG A 11 -2.20 10.85 -6.09
N PHE A 12 -2.53 9.80 -5.34
CA PHE A 12 -2.37 9.83 -3.89
C PHE A 12 -0.90 9.94 -3.50
N TYR A 13 -0.05 9.18 -4.18
CA TYR A 13 1.40 9.21 -3.95
C TYR A 13 1.95 10.63 -4.14
N ALA A 14 1.53 11.30 -5.19
CA ALA A 14 2.02 12.65 -5.50
C ALA A 14 1.65 13.68 -4.42
N GLN A 15 0.62 13.41 -3.64
CA GLN A 15 0.20 14.30 -2.56
C GLN A 15 0.97 14.07 -1.25
N LEU A 16 1.77 13.03 -1.18
CA LEU A 16 2.54 12.73 0.03
C LEU A 16 3.70 13.70 0.20
N PRO A 17 4.09 14.02 1.44
CA PRO A 17 5.34 14.73 1.69
C PRO A 17 6.52 13.97 1.07
N GLU A 18 7.51 14.68 0.61
CA GLU A 18 8.66 14.07 -0.08
C GLU A 18 9.33 13.00 0.76
N ALA A 19 9.48 13.23 2.07
CA ALA A 19 10.09 12.25 2.96
C ALA A 19 9.30 10.95 2.98
N ILE A 20 7.97 11.05 2.90
CA ILE A 20 7.11 9.87 2.89
C ILE A 20 7.17 9.16 1.54
N GLN A 21 7.28 9.91 0.45
CA GLN A 21 7.48 9.31 -0.86
C GLN A 21 8.75 8.47 -0.90
N ARG A 22 9.82 8.96 -0.29
CA ARG A 22 11.07 8.19 -0.20
C ARG A 22 10.91 6.91 0.60
N LEU A 23 10.21 6.99 1.73
CA LEU A 23 9.92 5.80 2.53
C LEU A 23 9.08 4.80 1.76
N ALA A 24 8.09 5.29 1.02
CA ALA A 24 7.26 4.43 0.20
C ALA A 24 8.09 3.74 -0.88
N ASP A 25 8.99 4.47 -1.52
CA ASP A 25 9.87 3.90 -2.55
C ASP A 25 10.78 2.82 -1.97
N GLU A 26 11.38 3.08 -0.81
CA GLU A 26 12.24 2.12 -0.13
C GLU A 26 11.47 0.87 0.25
N ASN A 27 10.27 1.05 0.79
CA ASN A 27 9.44 -0.07 1.21
C ASN A 27 8.95 -0.87 0.01
N TYR A 28 8.72 -0.21 -1.13
CA TYR A 28 8.34 -0.91 -2.34
C TYR A 28 9.46 -1.85 -2.82
N GLU A 29 10.70 -1.35 -2.81
CA GLU A 29 11.85 -2.19 -3.16
C GLU A 29 12.00 -3.36 -2.20
N LEU A 30 11.82 -3.08 -0.91
CA LEU A 30 11.88 -4.13 0.11
C LEU A 30 10.77 -5.17 -0.08
N LEU A 31 9.58 -4.72 -0.43
CA LEU A 31 8.44 -5.59 -0.68
C LEU A 31 8.72 -6.57 -1.82
N LYS A 32 9.40 -6.11 -2.86
CA LYS A 32 9.75 -6.96 -4.00
C LYS A 32 10.80 -8.01 -3.65
N THR A 33 11.71 -7.69 -2.74
CA THR A 33 12.82 -8.57 -2.40
C THR A 33 12.59 -9.38 -1.13
N ASP A 34 11.84 -8.84 -0.18
CA ASP A 34 11.58 -9.50 1.10
C ASP A 34 10.19 -9.12 1.62
N PRO A 35 9.13 -9.70 1.04
CA PRO A 35 7.75 -9.34 1.43
C PRO A 35 7.40 -9.69 2.86
N ARG A 36 8.19 -10.53 3.52
CA ARG A 36 7.95 -10.91 4.91
C ARG A 36 8.70 -10.05 5.91
N HIS A 37 9.41 -9.03 5.43
CA HIS A 37 10.15 -8.17 6.34
C HIS A 37 9.19 -7.52 7.35
N PRO A 38 9.52 -7.60 8.67
CA PRO A 38 8.60 -7.14 9.71
C PRO A 38 8.17 -5.67 9.59
N SER A 39 9.05 -4.80 9.11
CA SER A 39 8.76 -3.38 9.01
C SER A 39 7.65 -3.07 8.00
N LEU A 40 7.38 -3.97 7.07
CA LEU A 40 6.35 -3.77 6.05
C LEU A 40 4.95 -4.02 6.56
N HIS A 41 4.79 -4.92 7.51
CA HIS A 41 3.48 -5.39 7.93
C HIS A 41 2.59 -5.74 6.73
N PHE A 42 3.17 -6.39 5.73
CA PHE A 42 2.45 -6.81 4.53
C PHE A 42 1.50 -7.94 4.89
N LYS A 43 0.20 -7.70 4.70
CA LYS A 43 -0.81 -8.67 5.10
C LYS A 43 -2.05 -8.56 4.24
N LYS A 44 -2.79 -9.65 4.18
CA LYS A 44 -4.08 -9.69 3.50
C LYS A 44 -5.19 -9.37 4.50
N VAL A 45 -6.08 -8.45 4.11
CA VAL A 45 -7.23 -8.05 4.91
C VAL A 45 -8.46 -8.20 4.02
N GLY A 46 -9.21 -9.29 4.21
CA GLY A 46 -10.29 -9.62 3.30
C GLY A 46 -9.77 -9.90 1.90
N ARG A 47 -10.22 -9.12 0.93
CA ARG A 47 -9.75 -9.23 -0.46
C ARG A 47 -8.66 -8.23 -0.80
N MET A 48 -8.21 -7.49 0.18
CA MET A 48 -7.22 -6.45 -0.04
C MET A 48 -5.90 -6.81 0.60
N TRP A 49 -4.84 -6.21 0.09
CA TRP A 49 -3.52 -6.30 0.68
C TRP A 49 -3.15 -4.94 1.24
N SER A 50 -2.44 -4.95 2.34
CA SER A 50 -2.03 -3.75 3.05
C SER A 50 -0.55 -3.81 3.35
N VAL A 51 0.13 -2.66 3.24
CA VAL A 51 1.54 -2.56 3.56
C VAL A 51 1.79 -1.22 4.25
N ARG A 52 2.77 -1.21 5.14
CA ARG A 52 3.16 0.02 5.83
C ARG A 52 4.15 0.80 4.98
N ALA A 53 3.96 2.11 4.89
CA ALA A 53 4.88 3.02 4.23
C ALA A 53 5.37 4.02 5.27
N GLY A 54 6.35 3.61 6.08
CA GLY A 54 6.73 4.34 7.26
C GLY A 54 5.77 4.05 8.41
N ILE A 55 5.95 4.76 9.53
CA ILE A 55 5.17 4.49 10.74
C ILE A 55 3.71 4.93 10.60
N HIS A 56 3.48 6.04 9.90
CA HIS A 56 2.17 6.69 9.89
C HIS A 56 1.39 6.53 8.59
N TYR A 57 1.91 5.82 7.61
CA TYR A 57 1.25 5.72 6.32
C TYR A 57 1.01 4.26 5.94
N ARG A 58 -0.03 4.04 5.15
CA ARG A 58 -0.40 2.71 4.66
C ARG A 58 -0.72 2.78 3.17
N ALA A 59 -0.47 1.68 2.48
CA ALA A 59 -0.91 1.50 1.10
C ALA A 59 -1.82 0.28 1.03
N VAL A 60 -2.76 0.31 0.11
CA VAL A 60 -3.74 -0.76 -0.05
C VAL A 60 -3.81 -1.19 -1.51
N ALA A 61 -3.94 -2.48 -1.73
CA ALA A 61 -3.99 -3.06 -3.06
C ALA A 61 -5.09 -4.13 -3.16
N VAL A 62 -5.43 -4.48 -4.39
CA VAL A 62 -6.30 -5.61 -4.68
C VAL A 62 -5.58 -6.59 -5.60
N GLU A 63 -6.01 -7.82 -5.57
CA GLU A 63 -5.50 -8.82 -6.50
C GLU A 63 -6.19 -8.69 -7.85
N ASP A 64 -5.43 -8.82 -8.92
CA ASP A 64 -5.92 -8.85 -10.28
C ASP A 64 -5.18 -9.98 -11.00
N GLY A 65 -5.80 -11.17 -11.01
CA GLY A 65 -5.13 -12.37 -11.47
C GLY A 65 -3.96 -12.70 -10.56
N SER A 66 -2.75 -12.78 -11.13
CA SER A 66 -1.52 -13.00 -10.36
C SER A 66 -0.84 -11.70 -9.96
N ASP A 67 -1.43 -10.55 -10.31
CA ASP A 67 -0.85 -9.24 -10.01
C ASP A 67 -1.47 -8.66 -8.75
N ILE A 68 -0.70 -7.78 -8.10
CA ILE A 68 -1.17 -6.95 -6.99
C ILE A 68 -1.23 -5.51 -7.52
N VAL A 69 -2.42 -4.93 -7.49
CA VAL A 69 -2.65 -3.57 -8.01
C VAL A 69 -2.87 -2.63 -6.85
N TRP A 70 -1.91 -1.76 -6.62
CA TRP A 70 -1.98 -0.75 -5.57
C TRP A 70 -2.89 0.38 -6.03
N PHE A 71 -3.88 0.74 -5.22
CA PHE A 71 -4.88 1.75 -5.60
C PHE A 71 -4.98 2.91 -4.61
N TRP A 72 -4.34 2.82 -3.48
CA TRP A 72 -4.40 3.88 -2.47
C TRP A 72 -3.13 3.87 -1.61
N ILE A 73 -2.71 5.07 -1.22
CA ILE A 73 -1.67 5.27 -0.21
C ILE A 73 -1.99 6.55 0.54
N GLY A 74 -1.88 6.54 1.87
CA GLY A 74 -2.19 7.72 2.66
C GLY A 74 -2.13 7.47 4.16
N HIS A 75 -2.76 8.36 4.91
CA HIS A 75 -2.71 8.35 6.36
C HIS A 75 -3.64 7.27 6.94
N PRO A 76 -3.28 6.66 8.10
CA PRO A 76 -4.08 5.60 8.71
C PRO A 76 -5.54 5.96 8.98
N SER A 77 -5.85 7.22 9.23
CA SER A 77 -7.24 7.61 9.48
C SER A 77 -8.14 7.32 8.28
N GLU A 78 -7.60 7.41 7.06
CA GLU A 78 -8.33 7.07 5.85
C GLU A 78 -8.24 5.58 5.54
N TYR A 79 -7.15 4.95 5.95
CA TYR A 79 -6.96 3.52 5.78
C TYR A 79 -8.10 2.73 6.42
N ASP A 80 -8.46 3.07 7.67
CA ASP A 80 -9.53 2.37 8.37
C ASP A 80 -10.85 2.49 7.62
N ARG A 81 -11.13 3.66 7.06
CA ARG A 81 -12.34 3.90 6.29
C ARG A 81 -12.37 3.06 5.02
N ILE A 82 -11.24 2.96 4.32
CA ILE A 82 -11.15 2.19 3.07
C ILE A 82 -11.38 0.71 3.34
N ILE A 83 -10.75 0.17 4.37
CA ILE A 83 -10.89 -1.24 4.75
C ILE A 83 -12.33 -1.52 5.19
N ALA A 84 -12.90 -0.68 6.04
CA ALA A 84 -14.26 -0.86 6.53
C ALA A 84 -15.29 -0.73 5.40
N GLY A 85 -15.10 0.22 4.50
CA GLY A 85 -16.00 0.42 3.38
C GLY A 85 -16.07 -0.77 2.44
N ARG A 86 -15.00 -1.53 2.35
CA ARG A 86 -14.98 -2.72 1.49
C ARG A 86 -15.64 -3.92 2.14
N CYS A 87 -15.76 -3.91 3.45
CA CYS A 87 -16.40 -4.99 4.18
C CYS A 87 -17.92 -4.84 4.23
N GLY A 88 -18.39 -3.64 3.96
CA GLY A 88 -19.82 -3.33 3.99
C GLY A 88 -20.57 -3.71 2.73
#